data_7c001b8d2423dd1b5c8efba3ba028e94
#
_entry.id   7c001b8d2423dd1b5c8efba3ba028e94
#
_cell.length_a   1.000
_cell.length_b   1.000
_cell.length_c   1.000
_cell.angle_alpha   90.00
_cell.angle_beta   90.00
_cell.angle_gamma   90.00
#
_symmetry.space_group_name_H-M   'P 1'
#
loop_
_entity.id
_entity.type
_entity.pdbx_description
1 polymer ?
#
loop_
_entity_poly.entity_id
_entity_poly.type
_entity_poly.pdbx_seq_one_letter_code
_entity_poly.pdbx_strand_id
1 'polypeptide(L)'
;MNPRRLVFAGQAIVDVVLRVPALPERGGDVIATSAEITTGGGFNVMAAAARQGLRVLYAGGHGTGPWGDLVRATLAAEGIEVLRPPDPGQDTGFDVAMVEPDGERTFATHLGAETLESWPGIPMTPADVVYLSGYGLPRISPLPSAAQMFMDPGPLVAQIPADLLDPVLARCDWLSCNQREAGLLSGSADPSEAARLLLERTGHASVMVRTGASGCVLAVRGEEMTRVPAPVVEAVDTTGAGDTHAGVFIAGLADGLSPAQAAARANAAAALSVTRPGPATSPTRAALDAWLADKG
;
A
#
# COMPACT_ATOMS: atom_id res chain seq x y z
N MET A 1 0.33 -0.66 21.92
CA MET A 1 1.57 -1.49 21.89
C MET A 1 2.21 -1.27 20.54
N ASN A 2 3.52 -1.03 20.48
CA ASN A 2 4.18 -0.75 19.20
C ASN A 2 4.27 -2.02 18.34
N PRO A 3 4.02 -1.94 17.02
CA PRO A 3 4.17 -3.06 16.10
C PRO A 3 5.60 -3.63 16.15
N ARG A 4 5.74 -4.96 16.02
CA ARG A 4 7.04 -5.63 15.91
C ARG A 4 7.27 -6.24 14.55
N ARG A 5 6.19 -6.53 13.82
CA ARG A 5 6.25 -7.03 12.44
C ARG A 5 4.99 -6.65 11.68
N LEU A 6 5.16 -6.47 10.38
CA LEU A 6 4.06 -6.31 9.42
C LEU A 6 3.78 -7.66 8.78
N VAL A 7 2.52 -8.08 8.76
CA VAL A 7 2.05 -9.24 8.00
C VAL A 7 1.17 -8.74 6.87
N PHE A 8 1.59 -9.02 5.65
CA PHE A 8 0.84 -8.66 4.45
C PHE A 8 0.16 -9.89 3.86
N ALA A 9 -1.17 -9.88 3.84
CA ALA A 9 -2.00 -10.98 3.36
C ALA A 9 -2.76 -10.63 2.06
N GLY A 10 -2.19 -9.78 1.25
CA GLY A 10 -2.75 -9.34 -0.04
C GLY A 10 -1.97 -9.88 -1.23
N GLN A 11 -2.04 -9.16 -2.34
CA GLN A 11 -1.43 -9.53 -3.61
C GLN A 11 -0.04 -8.92 -3.75
N ALA A 12 0.94 -9.71 -4.20
CA ALA A 12 2.16 -9.25 -4.84
C ALA A 12 2.15 -9.84 -6.26
N ILE A 13 2.15 -8.97 -7.27
CA ILE A 13 2.04 -9.33 -8.69
C ILE A 13 3.21 -8.75 -9.47
N VAL A 14 3.28 -9.08 -10.75
CA VAL A 14 4.27 -8.48 -11.66
C VAL A 14 3.62 -7.36 -12.45
N ASP A 15 4.26 -6.21 -12.47
CA ASP A 15 3.88 -5.08 -13.32
C ASP A 15 4.76 -5.09 -14.57
N VAL A 16 4.15 -5.21 -15.75
CA VAL A 16 4.78 -5.02 -17.06
C VAL A 16 4.43 -3.61 -17.53
N VAL A 17 5.35 -2.68 -17.33
CA VAL A 17 5.13 -1.27 -17.63
C VAL A 17 5.63 -0.96 -19.04
N LEU A 18 4.73 -0.56 -19.94
CA LEU A 18 5.01 -0.16 -21.30
C LEU A 18 4.79 1.35 -21.44
N ARG A 19 5.83 2.10 -21.83
CA ARG A 19 5.63 3.50 -22.24
C ARG A 19 5.23 3.55 -23.69
N VAL A 20 4.05 4.09 -23.96
CA VAL A 20 3.45 4.14 -25.31
C VAL A 20 3.18 5.58 -25.71
N PRO A 21 3.28 5.94 -27.01
CA PRO A 21 2.94 7.29 -27.48
C PRO A 21 1.43 7.59 -27.38
N ALA A 22 0.59 6.57 -27.43
CA ALA A 22 -0.85 6.60 -27.23
C ALA A 22 -1.36 5.17 -27.03
N LEU A 23 -2.57 4.99 -26.50
CA LEU A 23 -3.19 3.66 -26.46
C LEU A 23 -3.50 3.17 -27.91
N PRO A 24 -3.34 1.86 -28.18
CA PRO A 24 -3.72 1.32 -29.47
C PRO A 24 -5.23 1.42 -29.70
N GLU A 25 -5.63 1.79 -30.91
CA GLU A 25 -7.01 1.69 -31.32
C GLU A 25 -7.47 0.22 -31.40
N ARG A 26 -8.76 -0.02 -31.33
CA ARG A 26 -9.29 -1.38 -31.46
C ARG A 26 -8.89 -2.02 -32.80
N GLY A 27 -8.15 -3.13 -32.74
CA GLY A 27 -7.60 -3.81 -33.92
C GLY A 27 -6.30 -3.23 -34.44
N GLY A 28 -5.75 -2.21 -33.78
CA GLY A 28 -4.49 -1.58 -34.08
C GLY A 28 -3.32 -2.18 -33.28
N ASP A 29 -2.15 -1.60 -33.48
CA ASP A 29 -0.90 -1.90 -32.79
C ASP A 29 -0.19 -0.60 -32.40
N VAL A 30 0.59 -0.65 -31.33
CA VAL A 30 1.45 0.46 -30.89
C VAL A 30 2.81 -0.08 -30.47
N ILE A 31 3.86 0.57 -30.90
CA ILE A 31 5.23 0.23 -30.50
C ILE A 31 5.57 1.02 -29.24
N ALA A 32 5.80 0.28 -28.15
CA ALA A 32 6.27 0.88 -26.91
C ALA A 32 7.67 1.47 -27.05
N THR A 33 7.90 2.65 -26.49
CA THR A 33 9.20 3.32 -26.49
C THR A 33 10.15 2.76 -25.42
N SER A 34 9.60 2.14 -24.36
CA SER A 34 10.33 1.38 -23.36
C SER A 34 9.42 0.35 -22.68
N ALA A 35 10.05 -0.68 -22.11
CA ALA A 35 9.40 -1.68 -21.31
C ALA A 35 10.20 -1.93 -20.03
N GLU A 36 9.51 -2.11 -18.92
CA GLU A 36 10.07 -2.46 -17.63
C GLU A 36 9.23 -3.56 -17.01
N ILE A 37 9.86 -4.54 -16.36
CA ILE A 37 9.18 -5.61 -15.64
C ILE A 37 9.64 -5.52 -14.18
N THR A 38 8.69 -5.37 -13.26
CA THR A 38 8.97 -5.22 -11.83
C THR A 38 7.92 -5.93 -10.99
N THR A 39 8.19 -6.09 -9.71
CA THR A 39 7.19 -6.55 -8.75
C THR A 39 6.40 -5.36 -8.23
N GLY A 40 5.09 -5.47 -8.24
CA GLY A 40 4.15 -4.43 -7.83
C GLY A 40 3.09 -4.92 -6.84
N GLY A 41 1.96 -4.23 -6.84
CA GLY A 41 0.91 -4.47 -5.85
C GLY A 41 1.40 -4.24 -4.42
N GLY A 42 1.09 -5.13 -3.52
CA GLY A 42 1.47 -5.04 -2.11
C GLY A 42 2.97 -5.12 -1.82
N PHE A 43 3.78 -5.45 -2.82
CA PHE A 43 5.24 -5.38 -2.70
C PHE A 43 5.70 -3.97 -2.30
N ASN A 44 5.07 -2.92 -2.85
CA ASN A 44 5.46 -1.53 -2.58
C ASN A 44 5.38 -1.18 -1.08
N VAL A 45 4.28 -1.52 -0.42
CA VAL A 45 4.13 -1.26 1.02
C VAL A 45 5.06 -2.13 1.86
N MET A 46 5.26 -3.39 1.46
CA MET A 46 6.16 -4.31 2.14
C MET A 46 7.62 -3.84 2.06
N ALA A 47 8.09 -3.49 0.88
CA ALA A 47 9.43 -2.95 0.66
C ALA A 47 9.64 -1.63 1.44
N ALA A 48 8.64 -0.74 1.45
CA ALA A 48 8.70 0.50 2.21
C ALA A 48 8.88 0.24 3.71
N ALA A 49 8.14 -0.69 4.30
CA ALA A 49 8.27 -1.04 5.69
C ALA A 49 9.62 -1.74 6.00
N ALA A 50 10.04 -2.68 5.15
CA ALA A 50 11.30 -3.41 5.31
C ALA A 50 12.51 -2.47 5.24
N ARG A 51 12.54 -1.55 4.29
CA ARG A 51 13.60 -0.52 4.14
C ARG A 51 13.70 0.43 5.33
N GLN A 52 12.63 0.55 6.14
CA GLN A 52 12.66 1.24 7.42
C GLN A 52 13.06 0.32 8.60
N GLY A 53 13.43 -0.92 8.34
CA GLY A 53 13.91 -1.87 9.34
C GLY A 53 12.81 -2.65 10.07
N LEU A 54 11.55 -2.55 9.66
CA LEU A 54 10.49 -3.38 10.21
C LEU A 54 10.57 -4.80 9.63
N ARG A 55 10.42 -5.83 10.48
CA ARG A 55 10.27 -7.20 9.99
C ARG A 55 8.96 -7.35 9.22
N VAL A 56 9.04 -7.83 7.99
CA VAL A 56 7.89 -8.00 7.10
C VAL A 56 7.72 -9.46 6.72
N LEU A 57 6.49 -9.94 6.79
CA LEU A 57 6.08 -11.30 6.42
C LEU A 57 5.05 -11.21 5.28
N TYR A 58 5.30 -11.92 4.20
CA TYR A 58 4.33 -12.09 3.11
C TYR A 58 3.54 -13.37 3.31
N ALA A 59 2.24 -13.22 3.54
CA ALA A 59 1.28 -14.31 3.77
C ALA A 59 0.36 -14.55 2.56
N GLY A 60 0.47 -13.75 1.51
CA GLY A 60 -0.32 -13.87 0.28
C GLY A 60 0.05 -15.08 -0.56
N GLY A 61 -0.80 -15.43 -1.52
CA GLY A 61 -0.55 -16.47 -2.51
C GLY A 61 0.51 -16.03 -3.53
N HIS A 62 1.27 -16.98 -4.04
CA HIS A 62 2.16 -16.83 -5.18
C HIS A 62 2.32 -18.16 -5.89
N GLY A 63 2.66 -18.13 -7.17
CA GLY A 63 2.72 -19.34 -8.01
C GLY A 63 4.14 -19.83 -8.29
N THR A 64 4.19 -20.91 -9.07
CA THR A 64 5.40 -21.41 -9.73
C THR A 64 5.42 -20.93 -11.18
N GLY A 65 6.61 -20.58 -11.67
CA GLY A 65 6.82 -20.04 -13.00
C GLY A 65 7.57 -18.71 -12.96
N PRO A 66 7.83 -18.08 -14.12
CA PRO A 66 8.71 -16.91 -14.20
C PRO A 66 8.24 -15.72 -13.37
N TRP A 67 6.94 -15.48 -13.28
CA TRP A 67 6.39 -14.37 -12.49
C TRP A 67 6.48 -14.65 -10.98
N GLY A 68 6.15 -15.86 -10.55
CA GLY A 68 6.31 -16.29 -9.17
C GLY A 68 7.77 -16.29 -8.71
N ASP A 69 8.69 -16.70 -9.60
CA ASP A 69 10.13 -16.64 -9.34
C ASP A 69 10.62 -15.21 -9.16
N LEU A 70 10.19 -14.29 -10.02
CA LEU A 70 10.52 -12.86 -9.91
C LEU A 70 10.00 -12.27 -8.59
N VAL A 71 8.73 -12.50 -8.24
CA VAL A 71 8.15 -12.01 -6.99
C VAL A 71 8.93 -12.53 -5.79
N ARG A 72 9.22 -13.83 -5.71
CA ARG A 72 10.00 -14.41 -4.61
C ARG A 72 11.42 -13.84 -4.52
N ALA A 73 12.10 -13.70 -5.67
CA ALA A 73 13.44 -13.12 -5.71
C ALA A 73 13.45 -11.67 -5.21
N THR A 74 12.45 -10.88 -5.62
CA THR A 74 12.34 -9.48 -5.20
C THR A 74 11.99 -9.35 -3.72
N LEU A 75 11.07 -10.17 -3.20
CA LEU A 75 10.77 -10.23 -1.77
C LEU A 75 12.01 -10.62 -0.94
N ALA A 76 12.75 -11.62 -1.39
CA ALA A 76 13.98 -12.06 -0.71
C ALA A 76 15.07 -10.97 -0.71
N ALA A 77 15.22 -10.20 -1.80
CA ALA A 77 16.17 -9.10 -1.89
C ALA A 77 15.87 -7.97 -0.88
N GLU A 78 14.60 -7.76 -0.52
CA GLU A 78 14.18 -6.81 0.53
C GLU A 78 14.16 -7.45 1.94
N GLY A 79 14.58 -8.69 2.10
CA GLY A 79 14.55 -9.40 3.38
C GLY A 79 13.14 -9.74 3.88
N ILE A 80 12.16 -9.78 2.98
CA ILE A 80 10.77 -10.11 3.28
C ILE A 80 10.61 -11.63 3.32
N GLU A 81 10.12 -12.15 4.44
CA GLU A 81 9.92 -13.59 4.65
C GLU A 81 8.62 -14.05 3.99
N VAL A 82 8.69 -15.03 3.10
CA VAL A 82 7.53 -15.64 2.45
C VAL A 82 7.06 -16.84 3.27
N LEU A 83 5.80 -16.80 3.73
CA LEU A 83 5.27 -17.78 4.68
C LEU A 83 4.62 -19.00 4.02
N ARG A 84 4.25 -18.90 2.76
CA ARG A 84 3.56 -19.98 2.03
C ARG A 84 4.48 -20.59 0.98
N PRO A 85 4.34 -21.90 0.71
CA PRO A 85 4.93 -22.49 -0.49
C PRO A 85 4.24 -21.93 -1.73
N PRO A 86 4.93 -21.88 -2.88
CA PRO A 86 4.31 -21.50 -4.15
C PRO A 86 3.24 -22.51 -4.58
N ASP A 87 2.17 -22.04 -5.20
CA ASP A 87 1.18 -22.91 -5.82
C ASP A 87 1.79 -23.61 -7.04
N PRO A 88 1.72 -24.95 -7.11
CA PRO A 88 2.32 -25.69 -8.24
C PRO A 88 1.44 -25.70 -9.48
N GLY A 89 0.18 -25.29 -9.39
CA GLY A 89 -0.82 -25.41 -10.46
C GLY A 89 -0.90 -24.19 -11.37
N GLN A 90 -0.37 -23.05 -10.94
CA GLN A 90 -0.44 -21.81 -11.70
C GLN A 90 0.69 -20.84 -11.32
N ASP A 91 0.97 -19.89 -12.20
CA ASP A 91 1.92 -18.82 -11.91
C ASP A 91 1.26 -17.66 -11.15
N THR A 92 2.06 -16.74 -10.64
CA THR A 92 1.63 -15.45 -10.11
C THR A 92 1.03 -14.60 -11.23
N GLY A 93 0.01 -13.80 -10.89
CA GLY A 93 -0.60 -12.84 -11.79
C GLY A 93 0.32 -11.69 -12.17
N PHE A 94 -0.08 -10.98 -13.20
CA PHE A 94 0.62 -9.81 -13.69
C PHE A 94 -0.37 -8.78 -14.24
N ASP A 95 0.05 -7.53 -14.30
CA ASP A 95 -0.63 -6.54 -15.11
C ASP A 95 0.28 -5.98 -16.22
N VAL A 96 -0.35 -5.44 -17.23
CA VAL A 96 0.28 -4.61 -18.26
C VAL A 96 -0.22 -3.20 -18.07
N ALA A 97 0.68 -2.32 -17.63
CA ALA A 97 0.44 -0.89 -17.49
C ALA A 97 0.93 -0.15 -18.73
N MET A 98 0.04 0.37 -19.54
CA MET A 98 0.36 1.26 -20.65
C MET A 98 0.38 2.70 -20.12
N VAL A 99 1.52 3.37 -20.23
CA VAL A 99 1.76 4.73 -19.73
C VAL A 99 1.92 5.69 -20.89
N GLU A 100 1.01 6.66 -21.00
CA GLU A 100 1.01 7.71 -22.02
C GLU A 100 1.94 8.88 -21.64
N PRO A 101 2.30 9.79 -22.58
CA PRO A 101 3.23 10.88 -22.32
C PRO A 101 2.80 11.88 -21.23
N ASP A 102 1.51 12.01 -20.97
CA ASP A 102 0.92 12.83 -19.90
C ASP A 102 0.95 12.15 -18.52
N GLY A 103 1.41 10.87 -18.48
CA GLY A 103 1.50 10.07 -17.26
C GLY A 103 0.22 9.28 -16.96
N GLU A 104 -0.83 9.38 -17.79
CA GLU A 104 -2.05 8.55 -17.63
C GLU A 104 -1.70 7.08 -17.85
N ARG A 105 -2.38 6.21 -17.08
CA ARG A 105 -2.13 4.77 -17.08
C ARG A 105 -3.39 3.98 -17.33
N THR A 106 -3.27 3.04 -18.26
CA THR A 106 -4.32 2.06 -18.56
C THR A 106 -3.79 0.67 -18.29
N PHE A 107 -4.56 -0.13 -17.54
CA PHE A 107 -4.13 -1.45 -17.08
C PHE A 107 -4.95 -2.57 -17.71
N ALA A 108 -4.27 -3.68 -18.00
CA ALA A 108 -4.89 -4.97 -18.24
C ALA A 108 -4.28 -5.99 -17.26
N THR A 109 -5.09 -6.54 -16.36
CA THR A 109 -4.63 -7.40 -15.27
C THR A 109 -5.05 -8.85 -15.50
N HIS A 110 -4.11 -9.77 -15.40
CA HIS A 110 -4.33 -11.19 -15.30
C HIS A 110 -4.08 -11.65 -13.87
N LEU A 111 -5.11 -12.27 -13.27
CA LEU A 111 -5.03 -12.79 -11.92
C LEU A 111 -4.51 -14.24 -11.93
N GLY A 112 -3.63 -14.57 -10.99
CA GLY A 112 -3.01 -15.88 -10.84
C GLY A 112 -3.09 -16.42 -9.41
N ALA A 113 -2.01 -17.06 -8.96
CA ALA A 113 -1.93 -17.72 -7.65
C ALA A 113 -2.16 -16.80 -6.44
N GLU A 114 -1.97 -15.49 -6.57
CA GLU A 114 -2.28 -14.50 -5.53
C GLU A 114 -3.78 -14.41 -5.23
N THR A 115 -4.62 -14.99 -6.07
CA THR A 115 -6.07 -15.06 -5.85
C THR A 115 -6.49 -16.19 -4.94
N LEU A 116 -5.61 -17.15 -4.67
CA LEU A 116 -5.89 -18.25 -3.75
C LEU A 116 -6.02 -17.72 -2.31
N GLU A 117 -6.79 -18.44 -1.48
CA GLU A 117 -6.95 -18.08 -0.08
C GLU A 117 -5.62 -17.79 0.59
N SER A 118 -5.48 -16.58 1.11
CA SER A 118 -4.19 -16.03 1.52
C SER A 118 -3.93 -16.08 3.01
N TRP A 119 -4.85 -16.65 3.81
CA TRP A 119 -4.67 -16.62 5.27
C TRP A 119 -4.20 -17.97 5.83
N PRO A 120 -2.91 -18.15 6.11
CA PRO A 120 -2.35 -19.44 6.54
C PRO A 120 -2.52 -19.76 8.03
N GLY A 121 -3.44 -19.11 8.76
CA GLY A 121 -3.59 -19.34 10.19
C GLY A 121 -2.35 -18.99 11.02
N ILE A 122 -1.62 -17.94 10.64
CA ILE A 122 -0.40 -17.51 11.30
C ILE A 122 -0.72 -17.11 12.73
N PRO A 123 0.02 -17.60 13.74
CA PRO A 123 -0.11 -17.14 15.10
C PRO A 123 0.19 -15.63 15.18
N MET A 124 -0.81 -14.84 15.58
CA MET A 124 -0.72 -13.41 15.73
C MET A 124 -0.67 -13.00 17.18
N THR A 125 -0.03 -11.87 17.42
CA THR A 125 0.04 -11.21 18.72
C THR A 125 -0.45 -9.76 18.61
N PRO A 126 -0.81 -9.09 19.71
CA PRO A 126 -1.15 -7.67 19.69
C PRO A 126 -0.01 -6.74 19.22
N ALA A 127 1.22 -7.26 19.10
CA ALA A 127 2.37 -6.57 18.57
C ALA A 127 2.55 -6.75 17.05
N ASP A 128 1.64 -7.45 16.39
CA ASP A 128 1.65 -7.62 14.95
C ASP A 128 0.69 -6.63 14.30
N VAL A 129 1.04 -6.12 13.11
CA VAL A 129 0.13 -5.38 12.25
C VAL A 129 -0.17 -6.22 11.02
N VAL A 130 -1.45 -6.46 10.76
CA VAL A 130 -1.92 -7.02 9.50
C VAL A 130 -2.33 -5.88 8.59
N TYR A 131 -1.67 -5.80 7.43
CA TYR A 131 -2.07 -4.86 6.39
C TYR A 131 -3.09 -5.50 5.45
N LEU A 132 -4.21 -4.83 5.30
CA LEU A 132 -5.30 -5.23 4.41
C LEU A 132 -5.46 -4.19 3.31
N SER A 133 -5.39 -4.62 2.07
CA SER A 133 -5.81 -3.82 0.92
C SER A 133 -7.21 -4.22 0.46
N GLY A 134 -7.91 -3.32 -0.21
CA GLY A 134 -9.22 -3.62 -0.79
C GLY A 134 -9.20 -4.81 -1.75
N TYR A 135 -8.08 -5.05 -2.42
CA TYR A 135 -7.88 -6.22 -3.29
C TYR A 135 -7.85 -7.56 -2.55
N GLY A 136 -7.47 -7.55 -1.27
CA GLY A 136 -7.32 -8.77 -0.46
C GLY A 136 -8.57 -9.16 0.33
N LEU A 137 -9.54 -8.26 0.50
CA LEU A 137 -10.68 -8.46 1.40
C LEU A 137 -11.49 -9.74 1.15
N PRO A 138 -11.80 -10.14 -0.09
CA PRO A 138 -12.59 -11.35 -0.34
C PRO A 138 -11.91 -12.64 0.13
N ARG A 139 -10.63 -12.60 0.50
CA ARG A 139 -9.79 -13.77 0.75
C ARG A 139 -9.33 -13.91 2.20
N ILE A 140 -9.68 -12.94 3.05
CA ILE A 140 -9.28 -12.92 4.46
C ILE A 140 -10.49 -13.21 5.34
N SER A 141 -10.68 -14.47 5.69
CA SER A 141 -11.72 -14.91 6.62
C SER A 141 -11.20 -16.09 7.47
N PRO A 142 -11.38 -16.08 8.80
CA PRO A 142 -11.87 -14.95 9.62
C PRO A 142 -10.82 -13.84 9.77
N LEU A 143 -11.29 -12.61 10.06
CA LEU A 143 -10.39 -11.49 10.34
C LEU A 143 -9.52 -11.79 11.57
N PRO A 144 -8.21 -11.40 11.54
CA PRO A 144 -7.31 -11.62 12.69
C PRO A 144 -7.81 -10.86 13.92
N SER A 145 -8.06 -11.58 15.00
CA SER A 145 -8.58 -10.98 16.24
C SER A 145 -7.48 -10.47 17.18
N ALA A 146 -6.29 -11.05 17.12
CA ALA A 146 -5.20 -10.74 18.06
C ALA A 146 -4.28 -9.60 17.58
N ALA A 147 -4.13 -9.39 16.27
CA ALA A 147 -3.26 -8.38 15.70
C ALA A 147 -3.95 -7.03 15.54
N GLN A 148 -3.16 -5.96 15.43
CA GLN A 148 -3.62 -4.67 14.94
C GLN A 148 -3.93 -4.79 13.43
N MET A 149 -4.96 -4.08 12.97
CA MET A 149 -5.35 -4.09 11.56
C MET A 149 -5.20 -2.71 10.95
N PHE A 150 -4.39 -2.63 9.91
CA PHE A 150 -4.23 -1.44 9.08
C PHE A 150 -4.94 -1.67 7.76
N MET A 151 -5.96 -0.88 7.47
CA MET A 151 -6.77 -0.98 6.25
C MET A 151 -6.46 0.16 5.29
N ASP A 152 -6.13 -0.19 4.05
CA ASP A 152 -6.10 0.72 2.91
C ASP A 152 -7.07 0.20 1.85
N PRO A 153 -8.23 0.85 1.62
CA PRO A 153 -9.25 0.32 0.71
C PRO A 153 -8.83 0.36 -0.75
N GLY A 154 -7.90 1.26 -1.11
CA GLY A 154 -7.40 1.42 -2.46
C GLY A 154 -8.43 1.91 -3.47
N PRO A 155 -8.04 1.97 -4.76
CA PRO A 155 -8.82 2.64 -5.81
C PRO A 155 -10.17 1.97 -6.12
N LEU A 156 -10.34 0.69 -5.76
CA LEU A 156 -11.57 -0.08 -6.00
C LEU A 156 -12.59 0.04 -4.87
N VAL A 157 -12.41 0.93 -3.91
CA VAL A 157 -13.25 1.07 -2.71
C VAL A 157 -14.76 1.15 -3.01
N ALA A 158 -15.15 1.79 -4.10
CA ALA A 158 -16.55 1.89 -4.51
C ALA A 158 -17.14 0.56 -5.05
N GLN A 159 -16.28 -0.41 -5.36
CA GLN A 159 -16.67 -1.72 -5.91
C GLN A 159 -16.64 -2.82 -4.84
N ILE A 160 -16.12 -2.52 -3.65
CA ILE A 160 -16.09 -3.50 -2.54
C ILE A 160 -17.51 -3.62 -1.97
N PRO A 161 -18.10 -4.83 -1.96
CA PRO A 161 -19.39 -5.05 -1.34
C PRO A 161 -19.41 -4.63 0.13
N ALA A 162 -20.50 -4.02 0.59
CA ALA A 162 -20.61 -3.50 1.96
C ALA A 162 -20.50 -4.61 3.02
N ASP A 163 -21.00 -5.80 2.73
CA ASP A 163 -20.92 -6.98 3.60
C ASP A 163 -19.48 -7.48 3.82
N LEU A 164 -18.56 -7.17 2.90
CA LEU A 164 -17.13 -7.42 3.05
C LEU A 164 -16.38 -6.23 3.71
N LEU A 165 -16.75 -5.01 3.36
CA LEU A 165 -16.04 -3.81 3.82
C LEU A 165 -16.41 -3.42 5.26
N ASP A 166 -17.69 -3.42 5.61
CA ASP A 166 -18.17 -2.93 6.91
C ASP A 166 -17.61 -3.71 8.12
N PRO A 167 -17.49 -5.06 8.09
CA PRO A 167 -16.84 -5.79 9.17
C PRO A 167 -15.37 -5.39 9.36
N VAL A 168 -14.66 -5.09 8.27
CA VAL A 168 -13.26 -4.66 8.32
C VAL A 168 -13.15 -3.26 8.89
N LEU A 169 -13.98 -2.32 8.43
CA LEU A 169 -14.03 -0.95 8.97
C LEU A 169 -14.39 -0.94 10.46
N ALA A 170 -15.29 -1.82 10.88
CA ALA A 170 -15.67 -1.95 12.30
C ALA A 170 -14.53 -2.54 13.15
N ARG A 171 -13.59 -3.29 12.57
CA ARG A 171 -12.51 -4.01 13.27
C ARG A 171 -11.14 -3.34 13.16
N CYS A 172 -10.87 -2.58 12.10
CA CYS A 172 -9.54 -2.03 11.88
C CYS A 172 -9.14 -1.02 12.97
N ASP A 173 -7.84 -0.97 13.27
CA ASP A 173 -7.25 -0.01 14.21
C ASP A 173 -6.80 1.26 13.48
N TRP A 174 -6.45 1.13 12.21
CA TRP A 174 -6.08 2.22 11.32
C TRP A 174 -6.80 2.11 9.98
N LEU A 175 -7.44 3.19 9.56
CA LEU A 175 -7.95 3.38 8.20
C LEU A 175 -7.11 4.45 7.50
N SER A 176 -6.44 4.07 6.42
CA SER A 176 -5.66 5.00 5.58
C SER A 176 -6.26 5.03 4.18
N CYS A 177 -6.62 6.19 3.69
CA CYS A 177 -7.16 6.36 2.34
C CYS A 177 -6.67 7.67 1.74
N ASN A 178 -6.67 7.78 0.41
CA ASN A 178 -6.47 9.06 -0.24
C ASN A 178 -7.76 9.90 -0.21
N GLN A 179 -7.68 11.17 -0.60
CA GLN A 179 -8.80 12.10 -0.56
C GLN A 179 -10.00 11.62 -1.39
N ARG A 180 -9.77 11.01 -2.56
CA ARG A 180 -10.85 10.46 -3.40
C ARG A 180 -11.54 9.27 -2.71
N GLU A 181 -10.78 8.34 -2.18
CA GLU A 181 -11.28 7.16 -1.45
C GLU A 181 -12.04 7.58 -0.20
N ALA A 182 -11.49 8.54 0.56
CA ALA A 182 -12.15 9.11 1.73
C ALA A 182 -13.50 9.75 1.36
N GLY A 183 -13.54 10.48 0.25
CA GLY A 183 -14.78 11.07 -0.28
C GLY A 183 -15.82 10.03 -0.64
N LEU A 184 -15.43 8.93 -1.30
CA LEU A 184 -16.33 7.83 -1.64
C LEU A 184 -16.88 7.10 -0.39
N LEU A 185 -16.07 6.95 0.64
CA LEU A 185 -16.47 6.28 1.88
C LEU A 185 -17.32 7.15 2.79
N SER A 186 -17.05 8.45 2.85
CA SER A 186 -17.69 9.40 3.78
C SER A 186 -18.83 10.22 3.18
N GLY A 187 -18.82 10.40 1.85
CA GLY A 187 -19.69 11.32 1.14
C GLY A 187 -19.23 12.79 1.18
N SER A 188 -18.05 13.10 1.75
CA SER A 188 -17.52 14.46 1.85
C SER A 188 -16.24 14.62 1.04
N ALA A 189 -16.15 15.69 0.24
CA ALA A 189 -14.95 16.05 -0.51
C ALA A 189 -13.90 16.80 0.34
N ASP A 190 -14.26 17.35 1.49
CA ASP A 190 -13.32 17.98 2.42
C ASP A 190 -12.59 16.91 3.22
N PRO A 191 -11.24 16.87 3.19
CA PRO A 191 -10.47 15.81 3.84
C PRO A 191 -10.64 15.77 5.37
N SER A 192 -10.84 16.91 6.02
CA SER A 192 -11.00 16.97 7.48
C SER A 192 -12.40 16.48 7.87
N GLU A 193 -13.42 16.88 7.15
CA GLU A 193 -14.78 16.40 7.35
C GLU A 193 -14.89 14.90 7.02
N ALA A 194 -14.25 14.42 5.93
CA ALA A 194 -14.16 13.02 5.60
C ALA A 194 -13.50 12.21 6.72
N ALA A 195 -12.37 12.69 7.26
CA ALA A 195 -11.68 12.03 8.38
C ALA A 195 -12.58 11.95 9.62
N ARG A 196 -13.33 13.01 9.95
CA ARG A 196 -14.28 13.05 11.07
C ARG A 196 -15.40 12.01 10.89
N LEU A 197 -16.03 12.00 9.73
CA LEU A 197 -17.12 11.06 9.42
C LEU A 197 -16.64 9.59 9.44
N LEU A 198 -15.44 9.35 8.90
CA LEU A 198 -14.84 8.01 8.91
C LEU A 198 -14.44 7.57 10.33
N LEU A 199 -13.96 8.50 11.16
CA LEU A 199 -13.69 8.21 12.58
C LEU A 199 -14.96 7.75 13.31
N GLU A 200 -16.11 8.33 13.01
CA GLU A 200 -17.42 7.91 13.56
C GLU A 200 -17.84 6.55 13.00
N ARG A 201 -17.75 6.37 11.67
CA ARG A 201 -18.17 5.13 10.99
C ARG A 201 -17.39 3.91 11.43
N THR A 202 -16.08 4.01 11.65
CA THR A 202 -15.22 2.88 12.06
C THR A 202 -15.41 2.48 13.53
N GLY A 203 -15.97 3.36 14.36
CA GLY A 203 -16.22 3.09 15.78
C GLY A 203 -14.98 3.14 16.67
N HIS A 204 -13.83 2.60 16.26
CA HIS A 204 -12.61 2.63 17.08
C HIS A 204 -11.31 2.93 16.33
N ALA A 205 -11.29 2.84 15.00
CA ALA A 205 -10.09 3.13 14.23
C ALA A 205 -9.63 4.59 14.34
N SER A 206 -8.33 4.81 14.25
CA SER A 206 -7.78 6.10 13.85
C SER A 206 -7.79 6.21 12.33
N VAL A 207 -7.98 7.41 11.80
CA VAL A 207 -8.16 7.66 10.36
C VAL A 207 -7.08 8.59 9.84
N MET A 208 -6.53 8.25 8.70
CA MET A 208 -5.58 9.07 7.96
C MET A 208 -6.07 9.29 6.54
N VAL A 209 -6.30 10.55 6.18
CA VAL A 209 -6.66 10.96 4.82
C VAL A 209 -5.47 11.62 4.15
N ARG A 210 -4.87 10.93 3.18
CA ARG A 210 -3.73 11.43 2.39
C ARG A 210 -4.22 12.43 1.35
N THR A 211 -3.59 13.61 1.30
CA THR A 211 -3.99 14.74 0.45
C THR A 211 -2.92 15.11 -0.60
N GLY A 212 -2.12 14.13 -1.02
CA GLY A 212 -1.07 14.29 -2.02
C GLY A 212 0.02 15.25 -1.55
N ALA A 213 0.34 16.25 -2.37
CA ALA A 213 1.38 17.24 -2.06
C ALA A 213 1.10 18.08 -0.80
N SER A 214 -0.13 18.10 -0.31
CA SER A 214 -0.51 18.78 0.95
C SER A 214 -0.23 17.96 2.21
N GLY A 215 0.16 16.70 2.08
CA GLY A 215 0.44 15.79 3.19
C GLY A 215 -0.76 14.94 3.59
N CYS A 216 -1.17 14.96 4.85
CA CYS A 216 -2.33 14.21 5.32
C CYS A 216 -3.08 14.90 6.46
N VAL A 217 -4.36 14.51 6.61
CA VAL A 217 -5.18 14.78 7.80
C VAL A 217 -5.16 13.52 8.66
N LEU A 218 -4.79 13.68 9.91
CA LEU A 218 -4.70 12.61 10.91
C LEU A 218 -5.75 12.83 12.00
N ALA A 219 -6.66 11.91 12.13
CA ALA A 219 -7.70 11.87 13.16
C ALA A 219 -7.46 10.65 14.07
N VAL A 220 -6.73 10.87 15.16
CA VAL A 220 -6.48 9.85 16.18
C VAL A 220 -7.58 9.90 17.21
N ARG A 221 -8.11 8.73 17.56
CA ARG A 221 -9.22 8.66 18.51
C ARG A 221 -8.79 9.15 19.90
N GLY A 222 -9.54 10.12 20.43
CA GLY A 222 -9.25 10.75 21.72
C GLY A 222 -8.25 11.91 21.64
N GLU A 223 -7.77 12.24 20.45
CA GLU A 223 -6.86 13.37 20.22
C GLU A 223 -7.51 14.43 19.31
N GLU A 224 -6.94 15.62 19.27
CA GLU A 224 -7.32 16.66 18.32
C GLU A 224 -6.84 16.29 16.92
N MET A 225 -7.71 16.52 15.92
CA MET A 225 -7.38 16.27 14.50
C MET A 225 -6.24 17.17 14.06
N THR A 226 -5.23 16.57 13.41
CA THR A 226 -4.00 17.27 13.02
C THR A 226 -3.81 17.19 11.50
N ARG A 227 -3.42 18.32 10.89
CA ARG A 227 -2.91 18.36 9.52
C ARG A 227 -1.39 18.25 9.57
N VAL A 228 -0.86 17.23 8.91
CA VAL A 228 0.58 16.97 8.82
C VAL A 228 1.03 17.31 7.41
N PRO A 229 1.80 18.40 7.19
CA PRO A 229 2.22 18.81 5.86
C PRO A 229 3.23 17.85 5.25
N ALA A 230 3.25 17.77 3.91
CA ALA A 230 4.32 17.09 3.17
C ALA A 230 5.40 18.10 2.73
N PRO A 231 6.65 17.68 2.62
CA PRO A 231 7.69 18.47 1.98
C PRO A 231 7.38 18.70 0.50
N VAL A 232 7.70 19.90 0.02
CA VAL A 232 7.53 20.25 -1.40
C VAL A 232 8.68 19.67 -2.21
N VAL A 233 8.34 18.90 -3.24
CA VAL A 233 9.27 18.29 -4.19
C VAL A 233 8.72 18.37 -5.62
N GLU A 234 9.60 18.21 -6.61
CA GLU A 234 9.18 18.01 -7.99
C GLU A 234 8.89 16.53 -8.21
N ALA A 235 7.64 16.20 -8.47
CA ALA A 235 7.21 14.82 -8.70
C ALA A 235 7.52 14.38 -10.13
N VAL A 236 8.16 13.22 -10.24
CA VAL A 236 8.46 12.52 -11.50
C VAL A 236 7.44 11.40 -11.74
N ASP A 237 7.17 10.60 -10.70
CA ASP A 237 6.22 9.48 -10.77
C ASP A 237 5.57 9.25 -9.39
N THR A 238 4.24 9.26 -9.35
CA THR A 238 3.49 9.12 -8.09
C THR A 238 3.09 7.67 -7.77
N THR A 239 3.54 6.70 -8.57
CA THR A 239 3.24 5.27 -8.34
C THR A 239 3.83 4.80 -7.01
N GLY A 240 3.02 4.11 -6.22
CA GLY A 240 3.47 3.58 -4.92
C GLY A 240 3.68 4.64 -3.81
N ALA A 241 3.35 5.92 -4.04
CA ALA A 241 3.46 6.96 -3.01
C ALA A 241 2.59 6.65 -1.78
N GLY A 242 1.37 6.17 -2.00
CA GLY A 242 0.45 5.73 -0.93
C GLY A 242 1.01 4.53 -0.16
N ASP A 243 1.57 3.56 -0.88
CA ASP A 243 2.20 2.37 -0.30
C ASP A 243 3.44 2.74 0.52
N THR A 244 4.29 3.62 -0.03
CA THR A 244 5.45 4.17 0.68
C THR A 244 5.01 4.84 1.97
N HIS A 245 3.98 5.68 1.90
CA HIS A 245 3.43 6.36 3.08
C HIS A 245 2.95 5.35 4.12
N ALA A 246 2.15 4.36 3.74
CA ALA A 246 1.61 3.37 4.66
C ALA A 246 2.72 2.52 5.31
N GLY A 247 3.66 2.00 4.52
CA GLY A 247 4.77 1.19 5.02
C GLY A 247 5.68 1.94 6.00
N VAL A 248 6.04 3.19 5.68
CA VAL A 248 6.86 4.04 6.55
C VAL A 248 6.11 4.48 7.80
N PHE A 249 4.80 4.78 7.69
CA PHE A 249 3.97 5.10 8.85
C PHE A 249 3.94 3.95 9.87
N ILE A 250 3.66 2.73 9.39
CA ILE A 250 3.63 1.53 10.26
C ILE A 250 4.99 1.30 10.91
N ALA A 251 6.09 1.45 10.15
CA ALA A 251 7.44 1.33 10.69
C ALA A 251 7.74 2.42 11.74
N GLY A 252 7.29 3.65 11.54
CA GLY A 252 7.40 4.74 12.51
C GLY A 252 6.68 4.44 13.83
N LEU A 253 5.48 3.88 13.76
CA LEU A 253 4.75 3.42 14.95
C LEU A 253 5.52 2.28 15.65
N ALA A 254 6.15 1.39 14.90
CA ALA A 254 6.99 0.31 15.43
C ALA A 254 8.20 0.85 16.19
N ASP A 255 8.80 1.91 15.70
CA ASP A 255 9.92 2.63 16.35
C ASP A 255 9.48 3.45 17.57
N GLY A 256 8.18 3.52 17.88
CA GLY A 256 7.65 4.26 19.03
C GLY A 256 7.39 5.73 18.76
N LEU A 257 7.40 6.18 17.52
CA LEU A 257 6.99 7.53 17.17
C LEU A 257 5.50 7.74 17.48
N SER A 258 5.14 8.98 17.87
CA SER A 258 3.73 9.33 17.93
C SER A 258 3.09 9.26 16.53
N PRO A 259 1.76 9.09 16.43
CA PRO A 259 1.08 9.06 15.13
C PRO A 259 1.41 10.27 14.25
N ALA A 260 1.50 11.47 14.82
CA ALA A 260 1.85 12.68 14.07
C ALA A 260 3.30 12.66 13.57
N GLN A 261 4.25 12.18 14.38
CA GLN A 261 5.65 12.02 13.98
C GLN A 261 5.81 10.95 12.90
N ALA A 262 5.12 9.81 13.05
CA ALA A 262 5.10 8.73 12.05
C ALA A 262 4.52 9.24 10.72
N ALA A 263 3.43 10.02 10.75
CA ALA A 263 2.82 10.63 9.57
C ALA A 263 3.75 11.65 8.89
N ALA A 264 4.44 12.49 9.65
CA ALA A 264 5.41 13.43 9.10
C ALA A 264 6.58 12.70 8.40
N ARG A 265 7.09 11.63 9.01
CA ARG A 265 8.12 10.78 8.42
C ARG A 265 7.62 10.08 7.16
N ALA A 266 6.38 9.59 7.16
CA ALA A 266 5.74 8.94 6.02
C ALA A 266 5.51 9.92 4.85
N ASN A 267 5.06 11.15 5.14
CA ASN A 267 4.94 12.21 4.14
C ASN A 267 6.30 12.52 3.49
N ALA A 268 7.37 12.62 4.28
CA ALA A 268 8.72 12.86 3.78
C ALA A 268 9.21 11.70 2.89
N ALA A 269 8.98 10.46 3.29
CA ALA A 269 9.33 9.29 2.49
C ALA A 269 8.55 9.21 1.18
N ALA A 270 7.24 9.48 1.21
CA ALA A 270 6.41 9.55 0.03
C ALA A 270 6.84 10.68 -0.91
N ALA A 271 7.16 11.87 -0.38
CA ALA A 271 7.71 12.97 -1.16
C ALA A 271 9.03 12.58 -1.84
N LEU A 272 9.94 11.91 -1.12
CA LEU A 272 11.20 11.46 -1.70
C LEU A 272 10.99 10.33 -2.74
N SER A 273 10.03 9.44 -2.54
CA SER A 273 9.74 8.36 -3.49
C SER A 273 9.28 8.88 -4.85
N VAL A 274 8.40 9.89 -4.86
CA VAL A 274 7.85 10.44 -6.12
C VAL A 274 8.86 11.23 -6.97
N THR A 275 10.05 11.52 -6.45
CA THR A 275 11.14 12.14 -7.24
C THR A 275 11.87 11.16 -8.17
N ARG A 276 11.51 9.87 -8.14
CA ARG A 276 12.11 8.80 -8.93
C ARG A 276 11.07 8.10 -9.78
N PRO A 277 11.40 7.64 -10.99
CA PRO A 277 10.48 6.87 -11.81
C PRO A 277 10.25 5.46 -11.27
N GLY A 278 9.07 4.93 -11.48
CA GLY A 278 8.68 3.54 -11.18
C GLY A 278 8.08 3.32 -9.79
N PRO A 279 7.48 2.15 -9.57
CA PRO A 279 6.96 1.73 -8.27
C PRO A 279 8.11 1.39 -7.30
N ALA A 280 7.78 1.14 -6.03
CA ALA A 280 8.73 0.68 -5.01
C ALA A 280 10.01 1.54 -4.86
N THR A 281 9.91 2.84 -5.10
CA THR A 281 11.01 3.81 -4.97
C THR A 281 11.19 4.36 -3.55
N SER A 282 10.53 3.77 -2.57
CA SER A 282 10.62 4.12 -1.15
C SER A 282 12.08 4.18 -0.69
N PRO A 283 12.49 5.24 0.04
CA PRO A 283 13.85 5.37 0.53
C PRO A 283 14.15 4.34 1.64
N THR A 284 15.43 3.98 1.76
CA THR A 284 15.92 3.29 2.97
C THR A 284 15.86 4.24 4.18
N ARG A 285 15.89 3.68 5.40
CA ARG A 285 15.95 4.46 6.65
C ARG A 285 17.09 5.47 6.62
N ALA A 286 18.29 5.03 6.25
CA ALA A 286 19.47 5.90 6.20
C ALA A 286 19.32 7.04 5.17
N ALA A 287 18.75 6.76 3.99
CA ALA A 287 18.51 7.79 2.98
C ALA A 287 17.46 8.82 3.43
N LEU A 288 16.39 8.34 4.09
CA LEU A 288 15.35 9.21 4.63
C LEU A 288 15.89 10.09 5.78
N ASP A 289 16.66 9.51 6.70
CA ASP A 289 17.25 10.22 7.82
C ASP A 289 18.23 11.32 7.34
N ALA A 290 19.08 11.01 6.36
CA ALA A 290 19.98 11.97 5.74
C ALA A 290 19.22 13.12 5.06
N TRP A 291 18.16 12.80 4.33
CA TRP A 291 17.32 13.80 3.66
C TRP A 291 16.57 14.72 4.64
N LEU A 292 16.05 14.16 5.75
CA LEU A 292 15.39 14.92 6.79
C LEU A 292 16.37 15.86 7.52
N ALA A 293 17.61 15.39 7.76
CA ALA A 293 18.66 16.22 8.39
C ALA A 293 19.10 17.41 7.51
N ASP A 294 19.05 17.26 6.17
CA ASP A 294 19.38 18.33 5.23
C ASP A 294 18.27 19.41 5.11
N LYS A 295 17.04 19.05 5.49
CA LYS A 295 15.86 19.93 5.38
C LYS A 295 15.48 20.61 6.70
N GLY A 296 15.99 20.15 7.85
CA GLY A 296 15.76 20.70 9.20
C GLY A 296 16.83 21.69 9.60
#